data_80a276035bc3c1beb625550521b8acf6
#
_entry.id   80a276035bc3c1beb625550521b8acf6
#
_cell.length_a   1.000
_cell.length_b   1.000
_cell.length_c   1.000
_cell.angle_alpha   90.00
_cell.angle_beta   90.00
_cell.angle_gamma   90.00
#
_symmetry.space_group_name_H-M   'P 1'
#
loop_
_entity.id
_entity.type
_entity.pdbx_description
1 polymer ?
#
loop_
_entity_poly.entity_id
_entity_poly.type
_entity_poly.pdbx_seq_one_letter_code
_entity_poly.pdbx_strand_id
1 'polypeptide(L)'
;MRVLAAIVLVAWGLSFVRTIVNLLLIPRLRHAGGGDGPLVSVIIPARNEERRIELTVRAFLAQRYRNLELIVVNDRSTDATGEILRRNAAADPRLIVLHGEEPPPGWLGKPWALHQGSLRARGELLLFVDADIFYAPDTVGAAVAEMQKRGVAMATLLPFFEMAGFWEHVAMPMLAITVFTFLPTWLGNRTTLWWLGIGSGTGNIIRREDYLAIGGHEALKDAVVDDVGLAQKVRRSGRRTMVFRADDRISLRMYHGGREILDGFTKNLFAALGRSYTLAMVSLVAGFVFHILPYLLALTGEAMSIATVAVITVTRVMLFASLRYRLDYALWAHPLMVAFWGIVTLRSTWVTGVRRRVHWRGRAYEA
;
A
#
# COMPACT_ATOMS: atom_id res chain seq x y z
N MET A 1 18.64 28.26 16.76
CA MET A 1 19.03 26.84 16.61
C MET A 1 18.49 25.96 17.75
N ARG A 2 18.75 26.27 19.05
CA ARG A 2 18.28 25.43 20.18
C ARG A 2 16.76 25.22 20.23
N VAL A 3 15.95 26.25 19.96
CA VAL A 3 14.48 26.12 19.91
C VAL A 3 14.04 25.14 18.82
N LEU A 4 14.66 25.21 17.61
CA LEU A 4 14.35 24.30 16.53
C LEU A 4 14.75 22.85 16.89
N ALA A 5 15.94 22.64 17.48
CA ALA A 5 16.37 21.32 17.93
C ALA A 5 15.42 20.72 19.00
N ALA A 6 14.92 21.55 19.92
CA ALA A 6 13.92 21.14 20.91
C ALA A 6 12.58 20.74 20.25
N ILE A 7 12.10 21.53 19.29
CA ILE A 7 10.86 21.19 18.52
C ILE A 7 11.01 19.86 17.82
N VAL A 8 12.15 19.63 17.15
CA VAL A 8 12.41 18.39 16.40
C VAL A 8 12.51 17.21 17.36
N LEU A 9 13.17 17.35 18.51
CA LEU A 9 13.25 16.31 19.53
C LEU A 9 11.87 15.93 20.07
N VAL A 10 11.03 16.92 20.41
CA VAL A 10 9.66 16.67 20.87
C VAL A 10 8.83 15.98 19.78
N ALA A 11 8.92 16.42 18.52
CA ALA A 11 8.21 15.80 17.41
C ALA A 11 8.60 14.31 17.21
N TRP A 12 9.89 14.00 17.35
CA TRP A 12 10.36 12.61 17.28
C TRP A 12 9.97 11.81 18.54
N GLY A 13 9.97 12.41 19.72
CA GLY A 13 9.45 11.78 20.94
C GLY A 13 7.97 11.38 20.79
N LEU A 14 7.13 12.28 20.26
CA LEU A 14 5.73 11.99 19.94
C LEU A 14 5.58 10.92 18.87
N SER A 15 6.46 10.92 17.85
CA SER A 15 6.48 9.90 16.80
C SER A 15 6.90 8.53 17.33
N PHE A 16 7.85 8.48 18.26
CA PHE A 16 8.23 7.26 18.96
C PHE A 16 7.06 6.66 19.76
N VAL A 17 6.38 7.47 20.58
CA VAL A 17 5.18 7.05 21.34
C VAL A 17 4.11 6.55 20.38
N ARG A 18 3.83 7.28 19.31
CA ARG A 18 2.86 6.87 18.29
C ARG A 18 3.23 5.56 17.64
N THR A 19 4.51 5.30 17.36
CA THR A 19 4.97 4.02 16.81
C THR A 19 4.67 2.87 17.77
N ILE A 20 4.95 3.05 19.08
CA ILE A 20 4.60 2.04 20.09
C ILE A 20 3.11 1.77 20.07
N VAL A 21 2.29 2.83 20.15
CA VAL A 21 0.82 2.70 20.17
C VAL A 21 0.30 2.01 18.92
N ASN A 22 0.81 2.36 17.72
CA ASN A 22 0.43 1.69 16.48
C ASN A 22 0.84 0.22 16.47
N LEU A 23 2.06 -0.12 16.90
CA LEU A 23 2.54 -1.51 16.95
C LEU A 23 1.72 -2.38 17.91
N LEU A 24 1.23 -1.80 19.01
CA LEU A 24 0.41 -2.49 20.00
C LEU A 24 -1.07 -2.61 19.59
N LEU A 25 -1.61 -1.57 18.95
CA LEU A 25 -3.06 -1.42 18.74
C LEU A 25 -3.53 -1.73 17.31
N ILE A 26 -2.64 -1.80 16.30
CA ILE A 26 -3.02 -2.29 14.97
C ILE A 26 -3.13 -3.82 15.05
N PRO A 27 -4.31 -4.39 14.83
CA PRO A 27 -4.52 -5.82 14.99
C PRO A 27 -3.78 -6.63 13.90
N ARG A 28 -3.34 -7.82 14.27
CA ARG A 28 -2.83 -8.82 13.32
C ARG A 28 -3.96 -9.75 12.87
N LEU A 29 -3.88 -10.25 11.67
CA LEU A 29 -4.73 -11.37 11.22
C LEU A 29 -4.29 -12.66 11.92
N ARG A 30 -4.88 -12.98 13.07
CA ARG A 30 -4.41 -14.09 13.91
C ARG A 30 -5.13 -15.41 13.67
N HIS A 31 -6.40 -15.40 13.31
CA HIS A 31 -7.20 -16.61 13.26
C HIS A 31 -7.29 -17.15 11.84
N ALA A 32 -7.08 -18.46 11.69
CA ALA A 32 -7.58 -19.17 10.54
C ALA A 32 -9.11 -19.13 10.65
N GLY A 33 -9.75 -18.27 9.84
CA GLY A 33 -11.20 -18.31 9.68
C GLY A 33 -11.62 -19.70 9.19
N GLY A 34 -12.83 -20.12 9.57
CA GLY A 34 -13.42 -21.34 9.02
C GLY A 34 -13.41 -21.34 7.49
N GLY A 35 -13.49 -22.52 6.88
CA GLY A 35 -13.55 -22.66 5.43
C GLY A 35 -14.84 -22.14 4.80
N ASP A 36 -15.86 -21.82 5.61
CA ASP A 36 -17.20 -21.44 5.19
C ASP A 36 -17.56 -20.03 5.66
N GLY A 37 -18.24 -19.28 4.79
CA GLY A 37 -18.67 -17.92 5.01
C GLY A 37 -19.25 -17.29 3.75
N PRO A 38 -19.47 -15.97 3.69
CA PRO A 38 -19.99 -15.29 2.50
C PRO A 38 -19.08 -15.48 1.30
N LEU A 39 -19.66 -15.49 0.10
CA LEU A 39 -18.87 -15.57 -1.14
C LEU A 39 -17.92 -14.36 -1.22
N VAL A 40 -16.62 -14.64 -1.44
CA VAL A 40 -15.59 -13.63 -1.68
C VAL A 40 -15.23 -13.63 -3.16
N SER A 41 -15.42 -12.50 -3.84
CA SER A 41 -14.87 -12.28 -5.18
C SER A 41 -13.52 -11.59 -5.06
N VAL A 42 -12.45 -12.31 -5.38
CA VAL A 42 -11.11 -11.74 -5.49
C VAL A 42 -10.94 -11.15 -6.89
N ILE A 43 -10.59 -9.88 -6.99
CA ILE A 43 -10.50 -9.14 -8.25
C ILE A 43 -9.06 -8.67 -8.45
N ILE A 44 -8.42 -9.14 -9.52
CA ILE A 44 -7.00 -8.89 -9.84
C ILE A 44 -6.90 -8.24 -11.21
N PRO A 45 -6.42 -7.00 -11.31
CA PRO A 45 -6.06 -6.39 -12.59
C PRO A 45 -4.65 -6.85 -12.99
N ALA A 46 -4.51 -7.47 -14.16
CA ALA A 46 -3.22 -7.99 -14.64
C ALA A 46 -2.84 -7.34 -15.98
N ARG A 47 -1.64 -6.75 -16.05
CA ARG A 47 -1.08 -6.22 -17.28
C ARG A 47 0.43 -6.46 -17.33
N ASN A 48 0.87 -7.31 -18.26
CA ASN A 48 2.27 -7.68 -18.43
C ASN A 48 2.90 -8.20 -17.13
N GLU A 49 2.28 -9.26 -16.58
CA GLU A 49 2.63 -9.88 -15.29
C GLU A 49 3.10 -11.35 -15.45
N GLU A 50 3.59 -11.72 -16.63
CA GLU A 50 4.00 -13.12 -16.92
C GLU A 50 4.89 -13.75 -15.87
N ARG A 51 5.73 -12.93 -15.18
CA ARG A 51 6.68 -13.40 -14.17
C ARG A 51 6.04 -13.79 -12.84
N ARG A 52 4.85 -13.27 -12.52
CA ARG A 52 4.27 -13.36 -11.17
C ARG A 52 2.83 -13.83 -11.12
N ILE A 53 2.04 -13.58 -12.16
CA ILE A 53 0.60 -13.86 -12.17
C ILE A 53 0.28 -15.32 -11.84
N GLU A 54 1.11 -16.26 -12.27
CA GLU A 54 0.89 -17.69 -11.98
C GLU A 54 0.99 -17.98 -10.48
N LEU A 55 1.98 -17.41 -9.78
CA LEU A 55 2.15 -17.58 -8.33
C LEU A 55 0.97 -16.98 -7.58
N THR A 56 0.52 -15.78 -7.97
CA THR A 56 -0.62 -15.10 -7.36
C THR A 56 -1.91 -15.91 -7.54
N VAL A 57 -2.21 -16.35 -8.77
CA VAL A 57 -3.40 -17.18 -9.07
C VAL A 57 -3.38 -18.46 -8.25
N ARG A 58 -2.26 -19.18 -8.25
CA ARG A 58 -2.12 -20.43 -7.48
C ARG A 58 -2.28 -20.21 -5.97
N ALA A 59 -1.77 -19.10 -5.43
CA ALA A 59 -1.92 -18.77 -4.02
C ALA A 59 -3.38 -18.53 -3.63
N PHE A 60 -4.19 -17.93 -4.52
CA PHE A 60 -5.62 -17.75 -4.29
C PHE A 60 -6.42 -19.05 -4.49
N LEU A 61 -6.10 -19.85 -5.48
CA LEU A 61 -6.75 -21.17 -5.69
C LEU A 61 -6.41 -22.17 -4.59
N ALA A 62 -5.28 -22.01 -3.89
CA ALA A 62 -4.87 -22.80 -2.74
C ALA A 62 -5.44 -22.30 -1.40
N GLN A 63 -6.30 -21.27 -1.40
CA GLN A 63 -6.92 -20.80 -0.16
C GLN A 63 -7.82 -21.89 0.45
N ARG A 64 -7.74 -22.03 1.77
CA ARG A 64 -8.61 -22.94 2.55
C ARG A 64 -10.06 -22.45 2.62
N TYR A 65 -10.27 -21.18 2.39
CA TYR A 65 -11.60 -20.57 2.27
C TYR A 65 -12.24 -21.01 0.96
N ARG A 66 -13.29 -21.85 1.04
CA ARG A 66 -13.86 -22.55 -0.12
C ARG A 66 -14.80 -21.69 -0.95
N ASN A 67 -15.57 -20.82 -0.29
CA ASN A 67 -16.57 -19.96 -0.96
C ASN A 67 -15.90 -18.72 -1.58
N LEU A 68 -15.08 -18.96 -2.62
CA LEU A 68 -14.25 -17.97 -3.28
C LEU A 68 -14.34 -18.13 -4.80
N GLU A 69 -14.52 -17.02 -5.51
CA GLU A 69 -14.28 -16.91 -6.95
C GLU A 69 -13.10 -15.96 -7.19
N LEU A 70 -12.29 -16.25 -8.19
CA LEU A 70 -11.12 -15.47 -8.57
C LEU A 70 -11.34 -14.86 -9.95
N ILE A 71 -11.45 -13.55 -10.04
CA ILE A 71 -11.67 -12.81 -11.27
C ILE A 71 -10.39 -12.06 -11.62
N VAL A 72 -9.73 -12.48 -12.69
CA VAL A 72 -8.54 -11.81 -13.20
C VAL A 72 -8.88 -11.07 -14.49
N VAL A 73 -8.69 -9.77 -14.48
CA VAL A 73 -8.88 -8.93 -15.66
C VAL A 73 -7.54 -8.75 -16.37
N ASN A 74 -7.37 -9.45 -17.49
CA ASN A 74 -6.21 -9.28 -18.36
C ASN A 74 -6.34 -7.98 -19.15
N ASP A 75 -5.77 -6.88 -18.62
CA ASP A 75 -5.82 -5.55 -19.24
C ASP A 75 -4.91 -5.48 -20.48
N ARG A 76 -5.27 -6.24 -21.51
CA ARG A 76 -4.59 -6.21 -22.82
C ARG A 76 -3.09 -6.41 -22.71
N SER A 77 -2.66 -7.45 -21.98
CA SER A 77 -1.26 -7.85 -21.90
C SER A 77 -0.72 -8.26 -23.26
N THR A 78 0.55 -7.93 -23.50
CA THR A 78 1.29 -8.24 -24.74
C THR A 78 2.35 -9.32 -24.54
N ASP A 79 2.54 -9.78 -23.29
CA ASP A 79 3.42 -10.86 -22.88
C ASP A 79 2.63 -12.18 -22.66
N ALA A 80 3.26 -13.18 -22.05
CA ALA A 80 2.64 -14.48 -21.81
C ALA A 80 1.54 -14.49 -20.72
N THR A 81 1.18 -13.34 -20.11
CA THR A 81 0.17 -13.25 -19.04
C THR A 81 -1.15 -13.91 -19.45
N GLY A 82 -1.66 -13.59 -20.65
CA GLY A 82 -2.94 -14.12 -21.13
C GLY A 82 -2.93 -15.65 -21.35
N GLU A 83 -1.82 -16.20 -21.78
CA GLU A 83 -1.64 -17.65 -21.95
C GLU A 83 -1.61 -18.38 -20.61
N ILE A 84 -0.84 -17.84 -19.65
CA ILE A 84 -0.76 -18.36 -18.28
C ILE A 84 -2.14 -18.39 -17.63
N LEU A 85 -2.92 -17.32 -17.76
CA LEU A 85 -4.26 -17.24 -17.22
C LEU A 85 -5.22 -18.25 -17.84
N ARG A 86 -5.22 -18.41 -19.17
CA ARG A 86 -6.06 -19.40 -19.87
C ARG A 86 -5.75 -20.82 -19.41
N ARG A 87 -4.48 -21.17 -19.28
CA ARG A 87 -4.04 -22.48 -18.81
C ARG A 87 -4.55 -22.78 -17.39
N ASN A 88 -4.43 -21.82 -16.48
CA ASN A 88 -4.90 -21.99 -15.10
C ASN A 88 -6.44 -22.03 -15.02
N ALA A 89 -7.16 -21.26 -15.83
CA ALA A 89 -8.63 -21.28 -15.87
C ALA A 89 -9.20 -22.61 -16.41
N ALA A 90 -8.49 -23.26 -17.31
CA ALA A 90 -8.86 -24.61 -17.78
C ALA A 90 -8.71 -25.68 -16.67
N ALA A 91 -7.85 -25.45 -15.68
CA ALA A 91 -7.58 -26.36 -14.58
C ALA A 91 -8.50 -26.15 -13.36
N ASP A 92 -9.03 -24.95 -13.13
CA ASP A 92 -9.86 -24.63 -11.96
C ASP A 92 -11.01 -23.67 -12.33
N PRO A 93 -12.28 -24.13 -12.23
CA PRO A 93 -13.46 -23.34 -12.63
C PRO A 93 -13.71 -22.11 -11.72
N ARG A 94 -13.05 -22.00 -10.56
CA ARG A 94 -13.15 -20.81 -9.72
C ARG A 94 -12.42 -19.60 -10.32
N LEU A 95 -11.49 -19.83 -11.27
CA LEU A 95 -10.79 -18.77 -11.97
C LEU A 95 -11.59 -18.31 -13.20
N ILE A 96 -12.01 -17.06 -13.16
CA ILE A 96 -12.70 -16.36 -14.25
C ILE A 96 -11.71 -15.36 -14.86
N VAL A 97 -11.37 -15.54 -16.13
CA VAL A 97 -10.49 -14.60 -16.85
C VAL A 97 -11.33 -13.69 -17.73
N LEU A 98 -11.22 -12.40 -17.50
CA LEU A 98 -11.84 -11.37 -18.34
C LEU A 98 -10.80 -10.76 -19.26
N HIS A 99 -11.15 -10.57 -20.52
CA HIS A 99 -10.37 -9.76 -21.45
C HIS A 99 -10.75 -8.29 -21.24
N GLY A 100 -9.84 -7.50 -20.71
CA GLY A 100 -10.06 -6.09 -20.41
C GLY A 100 -10.28 -5.26 -21.67
N GLU A 101 -11.30 -4.43 -21.64
CA GLU A 101 -11.62 -3.46 -22.69
C GLU A 101 -10.72 -2.21 -22.60
N GLU A 102 -10.70 -1.41 -23.65
CA GLU A 102 -10.04 -0.11 -23.67
C GLU A 102 -10.68 0.82 -22.62
N PRO A 103 -9.87 1.49 -21.76
CA PRO A 103 -10.43 2.48 -20.85
C PRO A 103 -11.15 3.59 -21.61
N PRO A 104 -12.40 3.90 -21.24
CA PRO A 104 -13.09 5.07 -21.77
C PRO A 104 -12.35 6.38 -21.42
N PRO A 105 -12.63 7.49 -22.12
CA PRO A 105 -12.05 8.79 -21.78
C PRO A 105 -12.23 9.13 -20.30
N GLY A 106 -11.15 9.60 -19.67
CA GLY A 106 -11.13 9.95 -18.24
C GLY A 106 -10.92 8.78 -17.28
N TRP A 107 -10.74 7.55 -17.75
CA TRP A 107 -10.38 6.41 -16.91
C TRP A 107 -8.89 6.07 -16.98
N LEU A 108 -8.30 5.77 -15.84
CA LEU A 108 -7.00 5.09 -15.78
C LEU A 108 -7.17 3.57 -15.95
N GLY A 109 -6.15 2.91 -16.50
CA GLY A 109 -6.23 1.48 -16.85
C GLY A 109 -6.51 0.56 -15.66
N LYS A 110 -5.83 0.76 -14.50
CA LYS A 110 -6.05 -0.06 -13.32
C LYS A 110 -7.46 0.11 -12.74
N PRO A 111 -7.96 1.33 -12.45
CA PRO A 111 -9.34 1.52 -12.02
C PRO A 111 -10.37 0.94 -13.00
N TRP A 112 -10.14 1.07 -14.32
CA TRP A 112 -11.03 0.50 -15.32
C TRP A 112 -11.06 -1.04 -15.27
N ALA A 113 -9.90 -1.69 -15.17
CA ALA A 113 -9.84 -3.14 -15.01
C ALA A 113 -10.54 -3.62 -13.73
N LEU A 114 -10.32 -2.92 -12.59
CA LEU A 114 -10.99 -3.22 -11.33
C LEU A 114 -12.50 -3.02 -11.41
N HIS A 115 -12.96 -1.99 -12.13
CA HIS A 115 -14.37 -1.75 -12.39
C HIS A 115 -14.99 -2.91 -13.18
N GLN A 116 -14.39 -3.31 -14.31
CA GLN A 116 -14.88 -4.45 -15.11
C GLN A 116 -14.95 -5.73 -14.28
N GLY A 117 -13.91 -6.02 -13.48
CA GLY A 117 -13.91 -7.16 -12.56
C GLY A 117 -15.03 -7.09 -11.53
N SER A 118 -15.30 -5.91 -10.97
CA SER A 118 -16.35 -5.71 -9.97
C SER A 118 -17.76 -5.91 -10.52
N LEU A 119 -18.01 -5.58 -11.78
CA LEU A 119 -19.29 -5.82 -12.46
C LEU A 119 -19.57 -7.32 -12.64
N ARG A 120 -18.53 -8.14 -12.77
CA ARG A 120 -18.65 -9.60 -12.93
C ARG A 120 -18.76 -10.32 -11.58
N ALA A 121 -18.32 -9.68 -10.49
CA ALA A 121 -18.29 -10.24 -9.16
C ALA A 121 -19.68 -10.55 -8.60
N ARG A 122 -19.84 -11.73 -8.00
CA ARG A 122 -21.08 -12.19 -7.36
C ARG A 122 -21.00 -12.21 -5.84
N GLY A 123 -19.79 -12.08 -5.29
CA GLY A 123 -19.53 -12.17 -3.86
C GLY A 123 -20.18 -11.06 -3.05
N GLU A 124 -20.55 -11.39 -1.83
CA GLU A 124 -20.97 -10.42 -0.81
C GLU A 124 -19.78 -9.57 -0.33
N LEU A 125 -18.57 -10.13 -0.45
CA LEU A 125 -17.32 -9.44 -0.18
C LEU A 125 -16.48 -9.35 -1.45
N LEU A 126 -15.93 -8.16 -1.71
CA LEU A 126 -15.01 -7.91 -2.81
C LEU A 126 -13.60 -7.73 -2.23
N LEU A 127 -12.63 -8.48 -2.72
CA LEU A 127 -11.23 -8.37 -2.34
C LEU A 127 -10.42 -7.92 -3.55
N PHE A 128 -9.96 -6.66 -3.54
CA PHE A 128 -9.12 -6.08 -4.57
C PHE A 128 -7.65 -6.30 -4.24
N VAL A 129 -6.89 -6.91 -5.17
CA VAL A 129 -5.49 -7.31 -4.98
C VAL A 129 -4.69 -7.09 -6.27
N ASP A 130 -3.46 -6.59 -6.16
CA ASP A 130 -2.53 -6.49 -7.29
C ASP A 130 -2.03 -7.88 -7.75
N ALA A 131 -1.52 -7.99 -8.97
CA ALA A 131 -1.21 -9.25 -9.65
C ALA A 131 0.11 -9.92 -9.21
N ASP A 132 0.85 -9.32 -8.28
CA ASP A 132 2.20 -9.74 -7.86
C ASP A 132 2.31 -10.07 -6.36
N ILE A 133 1.19 -10.44 -5.74
CA ILE A 133 1.06 -10.64 -4.30
C ILE A 133 0.97 -12.14 -3.96
N PHE A 134 1.70 -12.57 -2.94
CA PHE A 134 1.55 -13.90 -2.35
C PHE A 134 0.63 -13.87 -1.14
N TYR A 135 -0.31 -14.82 -1.07
CA TYR A 135 -1.22 -15.04 0.04
C TYR A 135 -1.02 -16.45 0.63
N ALA A 136 -0.80 -16.55 1.93
CA ALA A 136 -0.81 -17.83 2.64
C ALA A 136 -2.21 -18.48 2.60
N PRO A 137 -2.33 -19.82 2.68
CA PRO A 137 -3.59 -20.54 2.40
C PRO A 137 -4.79 -20.21 3.28
N ASP A 138 -4.60 -19.60 4.45
CA ASP A 138 -5.66 -19.26 5.41
C ASP A 138 -5.92 -17.75 5.53
N THR A 139 -5.34 -16.94 4.62
CA THR A 139 -5.38 -15.47 4.68
C THR A 139 -6.78 -14.92 4.43
N VAL A 140 -7.48 -15.41 3.38
CA VAL A 140 -8.82 -14.92 3.04
C VAL A 140 -9.81 -15.20 4.16
N GLY A 141 -9.80 -16.44 4.70
CA GLY A 141 -10.67 -16.81 5.82
C GLY A 141 -10.42 -15.97 7.07
N ALA A 142 -9.15 -15.67 7.38
CA ALA A 142 -8.78 -14.82 8.50
C ALA A 142 -9.28 -13.38 8.30
N ALA A 143 -9.16 -12.83 7.09
CA ALA A 143 -9.63 -11.48 6.77
C ALA A 143 -11.15 -11.36 6.88
N VAL A 144 -11.90 -12.34 6.37
CA VAL A 144 -13.37 -12.41 6.49
C VAL A 144 -13.79 -12.47 7.96
N ALA A 145 -13.19 -13.37 8.73
CA ALA A 145 -13.52 -13.55 10.15
C ALA A 145 -13.28 -12.27 10.97
N GLU A 146 -12.12 -11.60 10.77
CA GLU A 146 -11.81 -10.36 11.48
C GLU A 146 -12.72 -9.20 11.03
N MET A 147 -13.06 -9.12 9.76
CA MET A 147 -13.98 -8.10 9.22
C MET A 147 -15.38 -8.26 9.82
N GLN A 148 -15.91 -9.48 9.87
CA GLN A 148 -17.21 -9.78 10.47
C GLN A 148 -17.22 -9.50 11.97
N LYS A 149 -16.22 -10.02 12.69
CA LYS A 149 -16.08 -9.83 14.15
C LYS A 149 -16.07 -8.35 14.55
N ARG A 150 -15.49 -7.49 13.74
CA ARG A 150 -15.35 -6.06 14.05
C ARG A 150 -16.44 -5.18 13.44
N GLY A 151 -17.29 -5.75 12.60
CA GLY A 151 -18.39 -5.03 11.97
C GLY A 151 -17.93 -3.83 11.12
N VAL A 152 -16.79 -3.96 10.41
CA VAL A 152 -16.26 -2.89 9.54
C VAL A 152 -16.73 -3.07 8.10
N ALA A 153 -16.89 -1.97 7.40
CA ALA A 153 -17.29 -1.97 5.98
C ALA A 153 -16.14 -2.42 5.07
N MET A 154 -14.89 -2.07 5.44
CA MET A 154 -13.71 -2.40 4.67
C MET A 154 -12.52 -2.73 5.60
N ALA A 155 -11.74 -3.72 5.23
CA ALA A 155 -10.47 -4.05 5.86
C ALA A 155 -9.32 -3.91 4.84
N THR A 156 -8.22 -3.30 5.29
CA THR A 156 -6.97 -3.17 4.52
C THR A 156 -5.91 -4.08 5.14
N LEU A 157 -5.26 -4.89 4.32
CA LEU A 157 -4.30 -5.90 4.73
C LEU A 157 -2.87 -5.44 4.42
N LEU A 158 -2.08 -5.14 5.45
CA LEU A 158 -0.69 -4.71 5.29
C LEU A 158 0.24 -5.91 5.17
N PRO A 159 1.06 -5.99 4.11
CA PRO A 159 1.91 -7.14 3.83
C PRO A 159 3.25 -7.06 4.55
N PHE A 160 4.02 -8.13 4.43
CA PHE A 160 5.46 -8.10 4.55
C PHE A 160 6.09 -7.68 3.21
N PHE A 161 6.93 -6.64 3.23
CA PHE A 161 7.71 -6.25 2.06
C PHE A 161 9.00 -7.07 2.02
N GLU A 162 9.12 -7.92 1.00
CA GLU A 162 10.35 -8.62 0.70
C GLU A 162 11.37 -7.64 0.09
N MET A 163 12.55 -7.63 0.64
CA MET A 163 13.65 -6.75 0.22
C MET A 163 14.91 -7.58 0.08
N ALA A 164 15.56 -7.55 -1.08
CA ALA A 164 16.81 -8.27 -1.33
C ALA A 164 17.98 -7.34 -1.65
N GLY A 165 17.73 -6.26 -2.40
CA GLY A 165 18.76 -5.33 -2.82
C GLY A 165 19.01 -4.20 -1.83
N PHE A 166 20.21 -3.59 -1.91
CA PHE A 166 20.60 -2.45 -1.07
C PHE A 166 19.53 -1.33 -1.05
N TRP A 167 19.13 -0.84 -2.21
CA TRP A 167 18.16 0.25 -2.30
C TRP A 167 16.75 -0.14 -1.84
N GLU A 168 16.41 -1.42 -1.92
CA GLU A 168 15.14 -1.92 -1.37
C GLU A 168 15.15 -1.79 0.15
N HIS A 169 16.24 -2.23 0.83
CA HIS A 169 16.39 -2.07 2.28
C HIS A 169 16.49 -0.60 2.73
N VAL A 170 17.02 0.29 1.88
CA VAL A 170 17.09 1.72 2.17
C VAL A 170 15.72 2.39 2.00
N ALA A 171 15.05 2.20 0.87
CA ALA A 171 13.91 3.03 0.46
C ALA A 171 12.54 2.47 0.87
N MET A 172 12.32 1.15 0.76
CA MET A 172 11.00 0.54 0.98
C MET A 172 10.47 0.65 2.42
N PRO A 173 11.30 0.64 3.48
CA PRO A 173 10.81 0.84 4.85
C PRO A 173 10.04 2.15 5.07
N MET A 174 10.17 3.16 4.20
CA MET A 174 9.41 4.39 4.28
C MET A 174 7.89 4.13 4.29
N LEU A 175 7.39 3.14 3.55
CA LEU A 175 5.97 2.79 3.55
C LEU A 175 5.50 2.36 4.94
N ALA A 176 6.28 1.50 5.60
CA ALA A 176 5.99 1.08 6.96
C ALA A 176 6.14 2.24 7.96
N ILE A 177 7.19 3.06 7.83
CA ILE A 177 7.42 4.24 8.66
C ILE A 177 6.23 5.20 8.53
N THR A 178 5.71 5.42 7.32
CA THR A 178 4.52 6.25 7.11
C THR A 178 3.33 5.74 7.91
N VAL A 179 3.01 4.46 7.81
CA VAL A 179 1.84 3.86 8.47
C VAL A 179 2.02 3.76 9.99
N PHE A 180 3.20 3.37 10.47
CA PHE A 180 3.42 3.06 11.89
C PHE A 180 3.99 4.23 12.69
N THR A 181 4.73 5.16 12.05
CA THR A 181 5.39 6.26 12.75
C THR A 181 4.73 7.62 12.50
N PHE A 182 4.31 7.90 11.26
CA PHE A 182 3.78 9.24 10.93
C PHE A 182 2.26 9.33 11.00
N LEU A 183 1.53 8.26 10.69
CA LEU A 183 0.07 8.27 10.77
C LEU A 183 -0.41 7.70 12.12
N PRO A 184 -1.43 8.31 12.74
CA PRO A 184 -2.09 7.73 13.92
C PRO A 184 -3.07 6.63 13.49
N THR A 185 -2.55 5.54 12.93
CA THR A 185 -3.33 4.45 12.33
C THR A 185 -4.25 3.79 13.34
N TRP A 186 -3.82 3.68 14.62
CA TRP A 186 -4.66 3.19 15.71
C TRP A 186 -5.94 4.03 15.92
N LEU A 187 -5.83 5.36 15.72
CA LEU A 187 -6.98 6.28 15.79
C LEU A 187 -7.84 6.10 14.53
N GLY A 188 -7.21 5.94 13.37
CA GLY A 188 -7.89 5.60 12.13
C GLY A 188 -8.77 4.35 12.30
N ASN A 189 -8.28 3.30 12.93
CA ASN A 189 -9.04 2.07 13.18
C ASN A 189 -10.27 2.25 14.11
N ARG A 190 -10.38 3.38 14.81
CA ARG A 190 -11.47 3.67 15.77
C ARG A 190 -12.43 4.77 15.30
N THR A 191 -12.07 5.49 14.25
CA THR A 191 -12.83 6.66 13.78
C THR A 191 -13.20 6.52 12.31
N THR A 192 -14.03 7.45 11.82
CA THR A 192 -14.37 7.59 10.40
C THR A 192 -13.69 8.79 9.74
N LEU A 193 -12.69 9.40 10.38
CA LEU A 193 -11.94 10.52 9.83
C LEU A 193 -11.35 10.14 8.46
N TRP A 194 -11.84 10.76 7.41
CA TRP A 194 -11.59 10.35 6.04
C TRP A 194 -10.10 10.38 5.65
N TRP A 195 -9.36 11.37 6.14
CA TRP A 195 -7.93 11.54 5.86
C TRP A 195 -7.04 10.46 6.53
N LEU A 196 -7.58 9.69 7.47
CA LEU A 196 -6.95 8.50 8.04
C LEU A 196 -7.32 7.21 7.28
N GLY A 197 -7.97 7.31 6.13
CA GLY A 197 -8.22 6.18 5.25
C GLY A 197 -6.92 5.66 4.65
N ILE A 198 -6.57 4.43 4.99
CA ILE A 198 -5.41 3.71 4.45
C ILE A 198 -5.94 2.58 3.60
N GLY A 199 -5.48 2.52 2.35
CA GLY A 199 -5.70 1.43 1.42
C GLY A 199 -4.38 0.83 0.99
N SER A 200 -4.41 -0.37 0.46
CA SER A 200 -3.24 -1.07 -0.06
C SER A 200 -3.62 -1.99 -1.21
N GLY A 201 -2.88 -1.93 -2.29
CA GLY A 201 -3.01 -2.87 -3.42
C GLY A 201 -2.75 -4.33 -3.02
N THR A 202 -2.22 -4.56 -1.81
CA THR A 202 -1.99 -5.90 -1.28
C THR A 202 -3.24 -6.58 -0.73
N GLY A 203 -4.34 -5.84 -0.58
CA GLY A 203 -5.63 -6.38 -0.18
C GLY A 203 -6.53 -5.35 0.48
N ASN A 204 -7.55 -4.95 -0.23
CA ASN A 204 -8.68 -4.19 0.28
C ASN A 204 -9.93 -5.07 0.17
N ILE A 205 -10.39 -5.63 1.29
CA ILE A 205 -11.63 -6.38 1.34
C ILE A 205 -12.77 -5.48 1.83
N ILE A 206 -13.87 -5.41 1.06
CA ILE A 206 -15.00 -4.52 1.30
C ILE A 206 -16.32 -5.26 1.09
N ARG A 207 -17.36 -4.91 1.85
CA ARG A 207 -18.72 -5.38 1.56
C ARG A 207 -19.19 -4.83 0.23
N ARG A 208 -19.79 -5.69 -0.60
CA ARG A 208 -20.28 -5.30 -1.91
C ARG A 208 -21.32 -4.16 -1.84
N GLU A 209 -22.21 -4.21 -0.86
CA GLU A 209 -23.20 -3.15 -0.62
C GLU A 209 -22.54 -1.78 -0.35
N ASP A 210 -21.48 -1.76 0.50
CA ASP A 210 -20.74 -0.55 0.83
C ASP A 210 -19.94 -0.04 -0.37
N TYR A 211 -19.36 -0.95 -1.17
CA TYR A 211 -18.66 -0.61 -2.40
C TYR A 211 -19.59 0.05 -3.43
N LEU A 212 -20.78 -0.51 -3.64
CA LEU A 212 -21.78 0.05 -4.55
C LEU A 212 -22.29 1.39 -4.05
N ALA A 213 -22.55 1.53 -2.75
CA ALA A 213 -23.05 2.75 -2.13
C ALA A 213 -22.11 3.96 -2.29
N ILE A 214 -20.81 3.75 -2.45
CA ILE A 214 -19.81 4.83 -2.68
C ILE A 214 -19.51 5.08 -4.15
N GLY A 215 -20.21 4.39 -5.08
CA GLY A 215 -20.02 4.47 -6.52
C GLY A 215 -18.84 3.64 -7.06
N GLY A 216 -18.30 2.72 -6.26
CA GLY A 216 -17.25 1.79 -6.66
C GLY A 216 -16.01 2.44 -7.30
N HIS A 217 -15.38 1.74 -8.24
CA HIS A 217 -14.24 2.27 -9.00
C HIS A 217 -14.62 3.33 -10.05
N GLU A 218 -15.90 3.46 -10.41
CA GLU A 218 -16.35 4.59 -11.25
C GLU A 218 -16.08 5.93 -10.56
N ALA A 219 -16.31 6.00 -9.25
CA ALA A 219 -16.00 7.18 -8.44
C ALA A 219 -14.49 7.39 -8.20
N LEU A 220 -13.63 6.50 -8.72
CA LEU A 220 -12.15 6.50 -8.62
C LEU A 220 -11.49 6.40 -10.01
N LYS A 221 -12.23 6.67 -11.08
CA LYS A 221 -11.80 6.43 -12.47
C LYS A 221 -10.45 7.05 -12.85
N ASP A 222 -10.14 8.20 -12.28
CA ASP A 222 -8.91 8.99 -12.48
C ASP A 222 -7.93 8.93 -11.29
N ALA A 223 -8.20 8.05 -10.31
CA ALA A 223 -7.37 7.93 -9.14
C ALA A 223 -6.08 7.12 -9.44
N VAL A 224 -4.92 7.76 -9.28
CA VAL A 224 -3.61 7.09 -9.40
C VAL A 224 -3.34 6.17 -8.20
N VAL A 225 -3.87 6.53 -7.03
CA VAL A 225 -3.77 5.76 -5.77
C VAL A 225 -5.20 5.34 -5.40
N ASP A 226 -5.75 4.43 -6.20
CA ASP A 226 -7.13 3.97 -6.13
C ASP A 226 -7.45 3.24 -4.82
N ASP A 227 -6.49 2.50 -4.28
CA ASP A 227 -6.60 1.75 -3.03
C ASP A 227 -6.83 2.66 -1.81
N VAL A 228 -6.04 3.72 -1.66
CA VAL A 228 -6.23 4.74 -0.62
C VAL A 228 -7.51 5.54 -0.87
N GLY A 229 -7.77 5.90 -2.13
CA GLY A 229 -8.99 6.59 -2.55
C GLY A 229 -10.25 5.83 -2.15
N LEU A 230 -10.25 4.50 -2.32
CA LEU A 230 -11.35 3.62 -1.90
C LEU A 230 -11.59 3.72 -0.39
N ALA A 231 -10.55 3.56 0.43
CA ALA A 231 -10.66 3.65 1.88
C ALA A 231 -11.17 5.02 2.34
N GLN A 232 -10.70 6.11 1.72
CA GLN A 232 -11.15 7.46 2.03
C GLN A 232 -12.62 7.70 1.65
N LYS A 233 -13.08 7.18 0.51
CA LYS A 233 -14.50 7.28 0.11
C LYS A 233 -15.42 6.51 1.06
N VAL A 234 -15.04 5.29 1.46
CA VAL A 234 -15.77 4.53 2.48
C VAL A 234 -15.91 5.33 3.77
N ARG A 235 -14.83 5.99 4.23
CA ARG A 235 -14.89 6.82 5.44
C ARG A 235 -15.72 8.09 5.28
N ARG A 236 -15.66 8.75 4.13
CA ARG A 236 -16.51 9.92 3.83
C ARG A 236 -17.99 9.59 3.84
N SER A 237 -18.37 8.35 3.56
CA SER A 237 -19.76 7.87 3.70
C SER A 237 -20.18 7.52 5.14
N GLY A 238 -19.34 7.85 6.14
CA GLY A 238 -19.59 7.57 7.54
C GLY A 238 -19.29 6.13 7.98
N ARG A 239 -18.78 5.27 7.07
CA ARG A 239 -18.49 3.87 7.35
C ARG A 239 -17.06 3.68 7.87
N ARG A 240 -16.89 2.67 8.72
CA ARG A 240 -15.58 2.35 9.32
C ARG A 240 -14.74 1.48 8.40
N THR A 241 -13.47 1.88 8.23
CA THR A 241 -12.43 1.00 7.67
C THR A 241 -11.44 0.61 8.76
N MET A 242 -10.77 -0.52 8.62
CA MET A 242 -9.77 -0.97 9.57
C MET A 242 -8.55 -1.54 8.86
N VAL A 243 -7.37 -1.19 9.38
CA VAL A 243 -6.08 -1.70 8.91
C VAL A 243 -5.66 -2.88 9.79
N PHE A 244 -5.24 -3.96 9.16
CA PHE A 244 -4.72 -5.16 9.80
C PHE A 244 -3.28 -5.45 9.38
N ARG A 245 -2.46 -5.91 10.30
CA ARG A 245 -1.16 -6.48 9.99
C ARG A 245 -1.36 -7.90 9.47
N ALA A 246 -0.92 -8.14 8.25
CA ALA A 246 -0.92 -9.43 7.61
C ALA A 246 0.50 -9.85 7.16
N ASP A 247 1.51 -9.29 7.82
CA ASP A 247 2.93 -9.45 7.51
C ASP A 247 3.48 -10.87 7.74
N ASP A 248 2.70 -11.78 8.30
CA ASP A 248 2.96 -13.21 8.42
C ASP A 248 2.20 -14.07 7.37
N ARG A 249 1.32 -13.46 6.58
CA ARG A 249 0.40 -14.14 5.65
C ARG A 249 0.43 -13.60 4.23
N ILE A 250 0.81 -12.34 4.06
CA ILE A 250 0.89 -11.67 2.76
C ILE A 250 2.29 -11.16 2.57
N SER A 251 2.90 -11.47 1.44
CA SER A 251 4.19 -10.91 1.07
C SER A 251 4.22 -10.47 -0.39
N LEU A 252 5.07 -9.50 -0.66
CA LEU A 252 5.41 -9.08 -2.02
C LEU A 252 6.80 -8.46 -2.05
N ARG A 253 7.48 -8.65 -3.16
CA ARG A 253 8.65 -7.85 -3.55
C ARG A 253 8.21 -6.84 -4.59
N MET A 254 7.85 -5.64 -4.14
CA MET A 254 7.20 -4.62 -4.99
C MET A 254 8.12 -4.15 -6.13
N TYR A 255 9.43 -3.98 -5.86
CA TYR A 255 10.43 -3.50 -6.82
C TYR A 255 11.74 -4.25 -6.71
N HIS A 256 12.49 -4.30 -7.82
CA HIS A 256 13.82 -4.88 -7.90
C HIS A 256 14.87 -3.78 -8.10
N GLY A 257 15.39 -3.25 -6.98
CA GLY A 257 16.44 -2.24 -6.97
C GLY A 257 15.97 -0.78 -7.09
N GLY A 258 16.94 0.14 -6.92
CA GLY A 258 16.64 1.57 -6.75
C GLY A 258 16.00 2.24 -7.97
N ARG A 259 16.32 1.78 -9.18
CA ARG A 259 15.76 2.36 -10.41
C ARG A 259 14.26 2.08 -10.52
N GLU A 260 13.84 0.84 -10.27
CA GLU A 260 12.40 0.49 -10.31
C GLU A 260 11.63 1.20 -9.20
N ILE A 261 12.22 1.35 -8.00
CA ILE A 261 11.62 2.13 -6.90
C ILE A 261 11.43 3.58 -7.33
N LEU A 262 12.48 4.20 -7.89
CA LEU A 262 12.45 5.58 -8.34
C LEU A 262 11.39 5.79 -9.45
N ASP A 263 11.35 4.91 -10.44
CA ASP A 263 10.41 4.99 -11.56
C ASP A 263 8.96 4.75 -11.10
N GLY A 264 8.75 3.74 -10.26
CA GLY A 264 7.44 3.36 -9.73
C GLY A 264 6.81 4.45 -8.86
N PHE A 265 7.57 5.05 -7.93
CA PHE A 265 7.05 6.11 -7.08
C PHE A 265 7.00 7.48 -7.75
N THR A 266 7.79 7.72 -8.80
CA THR A 266 7.70 8.95 -9.59
C THR A 266 6.28 9.21 -10.11
N LYS A 267 5.55 8.18 -10.53
CA LYS A 267 4.18 8.34 -11.03
C LYS A 267 3.15 8.62 -9.92
N ASN A 268 3.40 8.13 -8.69
CA ASN A 268 2.38 8.09 -7.64
C ASN A 268 2.53 9.22 -6.61
N LEU A 269 3.76 9.68 -6.32
CA LEU A 269 4.02 10.49 -5.13
C LEU A 269 3.41 11.90 -5.23
N PHE A 270 3.52 12.58 -6.38
CA PHE A 270 2.90 13.90 -6.55
C PHE A 270 1.37 13.82 -6.53
N ALA A 271 0.79 12.74 -7.08
CA ALA A 271 -0.65 12.49 -6.97
C ALA A 271 -1.07 12.21 -5.51
N ALA A 272 -0.27 11.44 -4.75
CA ALA A 272 -0.49 11.20 -3.32
C ALA A 272 -0.41 12.48 -2.49
N LEU A 273 0.38 13.47 -2.93
CA LEU A 273 0.44 14.83 -2.35
C LEU A 273 -0.68 15.76 -2.88
N GLY A 274 -1.73 15.20 -3.48
CA GLY A 274 -2.87 15.97 -4.02
C GLY A 274 -2.51 16.87 -5.20
N ARG A 275 -1.43 16.54 -5.93
CA ARG A 275 -0.87 17.36 -7.04
C ARG A 275 -0.53 18.80 -6.60
N SER A 276 -0.19 18.99 -5.32
CA SER A 276 0.11 20.30 -4.73
C SER A 276 1.62 20.55 -4.67
N TYR A 277 2.09 21.56 -5.39
CA TYR A 277 3.48 22.04 -5.32
C TYR A 277 3.85 22.52 -3.93
N THR A 278 2.89 23.14 -3.22
CA THR A 278 3.09 23.58 -1.83
C THR A 278 3.35 22.39 -0.92
N LEU A 279 2.52 21.34 -1.01
CA LEU A 279 2.73 20.12 -0.20
C LEU A 279 4.02 19.39 -0.57
N ALA A 280 4.41 19.37 -1.83
CA ALA A 280 5.69 18.82 -2.26
C ALA A 280 6.86 19.61 -1.65
N MET A 281 6.83 20.95 -1.69
CA MET A 281 7.85 21.80 -1.08
C MET A 281 7.89 21.63 0.45
N VAL A 282 6.73 21.64 1.11
CA VAL A 282 6.62 21.42 2.56
C VAL A 282 7.20 20.04 2.95
N SER A 283 6.93 18.99 2.17
CA SER A 283 7.46 17.65 2.44
C SER A 283 8.99 17.59 2.31
N LEU A 284 9.57 18.31 1.34
CA LEU A 284 11.03 18.41 1.17
C LEU A 284 11.69 19.16 2.34
N VAL A 285 11.14 20.34 2.69
CA VAL A 285 11.64 21.14 3.82
C VAL A 285 11.49 20.39 5.13
N ALA A 286 10.34 19.77 5.39
CA ALA A 286 10.12 18.95 6.56
C ALA A 286 11.05 17.73 6.58
N GLY A 287 11.23 17.06 5.45
CA GLY A 287 12.20 15.96 5.30
C GLY A 287 13.61 16.39 5.69
N PHE A 288 14.06 17.55 5.23
CA PHE A 288 15.36 18.07 5.61
C PHE A 288 15.43 18.44 7.10
N VAL A 289 14.49 19.25 7.58
CA VAL A 289 14.52 19.82 8.95
C VAL A 289 14.35 18.74 10.03
N PHE A 290 13.39 17.82 9.85
CA PHE A 290 13.07 16.82 10.87
C PHE A 290 13.91 15.54 10.78
N HIS A 291 14.55 15.27 9.63
CA HIS A 291 15.18 13.97 9.40
C HIS A 291 16.65 14.03 8.99
N ILE A 292 17.12 15.13 8.38
CA ILE A 292 18.52 15.29 7.96
C ILE A 292 19.28 16.22 8.91
N LEU A 293 18.72 17.39 9.19
CA LEU A 293 19.35 18.43 10.00
C LEU A 293 19.80 17.94 11.40
N PRO A 294 19.05 17.07 12.11
CA PRO A 294 19.51 16.52 13.38
C PRO A 294 20.85 15.76 13.27
N TYR A 295 21.06 15.02 12.19
CA TYR A 295 22.32 14.30 11.97
C TYR A 295 23.48 15.27 11.75
N LEU A 296 23.27 16.34 10.95
CA LEU A 296 24.28 17.36 10.72
C LEU A 296 24.66 18.12 12.00
N LEU A 297 23.65 18.48 12.81
CA LEU A 297 23.89 19.17 14.08
C LEU A 297 24.49 18.26 15.16
N ALA A 298 24.17 16.98 15.16
CA ALA A 298 24.78 16.01 16.06
C ALA A 298 26.30 15.89 15.84
N LEU A 299 26.78 16.06 14.60
CA LEU A 299 28.21 16.09 14.28
C LEU A 299 28.95 17.29 14.91
N THR A 300 28.23 18.38 15.25
CA THR A 300 28.81 19.52 15.96
C THR A 300 28.75 19.40 17.49
N GLY A 301 28.26 18.26 18.01
CA GLY A 301 28.10 18.03 19.45
C GLY A 301 26.84 18.63 20.07
N GLU A 302 25.86 19.08 19.26
CA GLU A 302 24.61 19.66 19.77
C GLU A 302 23.77 18.57 20.48
N ALA A 303 23.59 18.70 21.79
CA ALA A 303 23.06 17.66 22.67
C ALA A 303 21.62 17.21 22.31
N MET A 304 20.71 18.16 21.98
CA MET A 304 19.32 17.81 21.63
C MET A 304 19.27 17.08 20.27
N SER A 305 20.15 17.42 19.35
CA SER A 305 20.24 16.72 18.05
C SER A 305 20.81 15.31 18.22
N ILE A 306 21.80 15.11 19.10
CA ILE A 306 22.30 13.78 19.47
C ILE A 306 21.14 12.96 20.06
N ALA A 307 20.37 13.52 21.00
CA ALA A 307 19.20 12.86 21.56
C ALA A 307 18.13 12.53 20.49
N THR A 308 17.91 13.45 19.54
CA THR A 308 16.99 13.22 18.42
C THR A 308 17.42 12.04 17.55
N VAL A 309 18.72 11.99 17.17
CA VAL A 309 19.27 10.88 16.39
C VAL A 309 19.10 9.55 17.14
N ALA A 310 19.32 9.54 18.46
CA ALA A 310 19.10 8.35 19.29
C ALA A 310 17.61 7.92 19.26
N VAL A 311 16.66 8.85 19.40
CA VAL A 311 15.21 8.57 19.32
C VAL A 311 14.83 8.03 17.93
N ILE A 312 15.33 8.64 16.85
CA ILE A 312 15.13 8.14 15.47
C ILE A 312 15.61 6.69 15.38
N THR A 313 16.83 6.43 15.82
CA THR A 313 17.46 5.11 15.72
C THR A 313 16.68 4.06 16.52
N VAL A 314 16.32 4.35 17.78
CA VAL A 314 15.55 3.43 18.62
C VAL A 314 14.17 3.16 17.99
N THR A 315 13.49 4.20 17.48
CA THR A 315 12.20 4.05 16.78
C THR A 315 12.32 3.10 15.59
N ARG A 316 13.36 3.27 14.77
CA ARG A 316 13.61 2.42 13.60
C ARG A 316 13.97 0.98 14.00
N VAL A 317 14.84 0.79 14.97
CA VAL A 317 15.21 -0.55 15.47
C VAL A 317 13.98 -1.29 15.97
N MET A 318 13.14 -0.64 16.77
CA MET A 318 11.89 -1.22 17.26
C MET A 318 10.93 -1.58 16.13
N LEU A 319 10.73 -0.67 15.16
CA LEU A 319 9.85 -0.92 14.02
C LEU A 319 10.39 -2.05 13.14
N PHE A 320 11.69 -2.05 12.81
CA PHE A 320 12.33 -3.05 11.97
C PHE A 320 12.31 -4.44 12.63
N ALA A 321 12.58 -4.51 13.94
CA ALA A 321 12.46 -5.75 14.71
C ALA A 321 11.01 -6.29 14.67
N SER A 322 10.01 -5.41 14.87
CA SER A 322 8.59 -5.80 14.82
C SER A 322 8.14 -6.30 13.44
N LEU A 323 8.73 -5.76 12.36
CA LEU A 323 8.40 -6.12 10.97
C LEU A 323 9.38 -7.12 10.35
N ARG A 324 10.34 -7.64 11.12
CA ARG A 324 11.36 -8.61 10.66
C ARG A 324 12.25 -8.07 9.52
N TYR A 325 12.47 -6.74 9.49
CA TYR A 325 13.41 -6.11 8.56
C TYR A 325 14.84 -6.22 9.07
N ARG A 326 15.83 -6.04 8.20
CA ARG A 326 17.26 -6.05 8.55
C ARG A 326 17.62 -4.89 9.48
N LEU A 327 18.08 -5.22 10.71
CA LEU A 327 18.34 -4.25 11.77
C LEU A 327 19.56 -3.35 11.50
N ASP A 328 20.54 -3.83 10.75
CA ASP A 328 21.71 -3.04 10.36
C ASP A 328 21.29 -1.76 9.60
N TYR A 329 20.32 -1.85 8.68
CA TYR A 329 19.79 -0.68 7.98
C TYR A 329 18.98 0.27 8.90
N ALA A 330 18.46 -0.20 10.02
CA ALA A 330 17.81 0.67 10.98
C ALA A 330 18.78 1.67 11.62
N LEU A 331 20.05 1.28 11.77
CA LEU A 331 21.05 2.06 12.51
C LEU A 331 21.58 3.26 11.71
N TRP A 332 21.78 3.13 10.42
CA TRP A 332 22.49 4.13 9.61
C TRP A 332 21.72 4.66 8.39
N ALA A 333 20.79 3.87 7.82
CA ALA A 333 20.22 4.19 6.52
C ALA A 333 19.16 5.31 6.52
N HIS A 334 18.82 5.89 7.69
CA HIS A 334 17.76 6.89 7.77
C HIS A 334 18.00 8.15 6.92
N PRO A 335 19.15 8.82 7.00
CA PRO A 335 19.41 10.01 6.18
C PRO A 335 19.39 9.68 4.68
N LEU A 336 19.95 8.52 4.31
CA LEU A 336 19.97 8.07 2.92
C LEU A 336 18.56 7.76 2.39
N MET A 337 17.70 7.14 3.21
CA MET A 337 16.30 6.91 2.90
C MET A 337 15.58 8.25 2.61
N VAL A 338 15.74 9.22 3.50
CA VAL A 338 15.08 10.54 3.34
C VAL A 338 15.59 11.26 2.11
N ALA A 339 16.89 11.24 1.84
CA ALA A 339 17.46 11.82 0.63
C ALA A 339 16.91 11.16 -0.64
N PHE A 340 16.81 9.82 -0.67
CA PHE A 340 16.22 9.08 -1.78
C PHE A 340 14.77 9.51 -2.03
N TRP A 341 13.94 9.59 -0.98
CA TRP A 341 12.55 10.01 -1.10
C TRP A 341 12.41 11.50 -1.46
N GLY A 342 13.37 12.34 -1.06
CA GLY A 342 13.50 13.73 -1.55
C GLY A 342 13.68 13.77 -3.07
N ILE A 343 14.59 12.95 -3.60
CA ILE A 343 14.80 12.81 -5.05
C ILE A 343 13.54 12.31 -5.75
N VAL A 344 12.85 11.30 -5.19
CA VAL A 344 11.56 10.82 -5.71
C VAL A 344 10.54 11.95 -5.75
N THR A 345 10.43 12.76 -4.68
CA THR A 345 9.48 13.88 -4.61
C THR A 345 9.77 14.92 -5.69
N LEU A 346 11.04 15.35 -5.82
CA LEU A 346 11.45 16.30 -6.86
C LEU A 346 11.14 15.77 -8.26
N ARG A 347 11.55 14.53 -8.54
CA ARG A 347 11.33 13.90 -9.84
C ARG A 347 9.84 13.71 -10.15
N SER A 348 9.06 13.25 -9.17
CA SER A 348 7.62 13.09 -9.31
C SER A 348 6.94 14.42 -9.63
N THR A 349 7.24 15.46 -8.86
CA THR A 349 6.69 16.80 -9.09
C THR A 349 7.07 17.35 -10.48
N TRP A 350 8.31 17.12 -10.92
CA TRP A 350 8.75 17.54 -12.24
C TRP A 350 8.08 16.78 -13.39
N VAL A 351 8.11 15.44 -13.32
CA VAL A 351 7.60 14.57 -14.40
C VAL A 351 6.08 14.64 -14.51
N THR A 352 5.37 14.55 -13.40
CA THR A 352 3.90 14.49 -13.41
C THR A 352 3.25 15.85 -13.27
N GLY A 353 3.88 16.79 -12.58
CA GLY A 353 3.35 18.16 -12.40
C GLY A 353 3.70 19.09 -13.55
N VAL A 354 4.99 19.15 -13.96
CA VAL A 354 5.45 20.11 -14.98
C VAL A 354 5.35 19.51 -16.38
N ARG A 355 5.90 18.31 -16.61
CA ARG A 355 5.89 17.68 -17.94
C ARG A 355 4.56 17.00 -18.28
N ARG A 356 3.68 16.75 -17.31
CA ARG A 356 2.36 16.12 -17.47
C ARG A 356 2.37 14.81 -18.28
N ARG A 357 3.47 14.05 -18.21
CA ARG A 357 3.64 12.80 -18.93
C ARG A 357 4.06 11.70 -17.95
N VAL A 358 3.27 10.66 -17.89
CA VAL A 358 3.60 9.45 -17.11
C VAL A 358 3.62 8.26 -18.06
N HIS A 359 4.74 7.53 -18.06
CA HIS A 359 4.82 6.24 -18.77
C HIS A 359 4.72 5.11 -17.75
N TRP A 360 3.82 4.18 -17.99
CA TRP A 360 3.71 3.01 -17.14
C TRP A 360 3.30 1.78 -17.97
N ARG A 361 4.09 0.69 -17.86
CA ARG A 361 3.85 -0.59 -18.55
C ARG A 361 3.48 -0.43 -20.03
N GLY A 362 4.24 0.41 -20.74
CA GLY A 362 4.07 0.66 -22.16
C GLY A 362 2.96 1.64 -22.55
N ARG A 363 2.28 2.27 -21.59
CA ARG A 363 1.30 3.35 -21.87
C ARG A 363 1.84 4.70 -21.41
N ALA A 364 1.62 5.73 -22.24
CA ALA A 364 1.77 7.13 -21.86
C ALA A 364 0.40 7.65 -21.39
N TYR A 365 0.36 8.24 -20.20
CA TYR A 365 -0.81 8.94 -19.67
C TYR A 365 -0.49 10.43 -19.58
N GLU A 366 -1.45 11.29 -19.93
CA GLU A 366 -1.43 12.68 -19.53
C GLU A 366 -1.78 12.73 -18.02
N ALA A 367 -0.94 13.40 -17.22
CA ALA A 367 -1.04 13.43 -15.76
C ALA A 367 -1.86 14.63 -15.26
#